data_2d59ee233852a84c419b7ee7170841c5
#
_entry.id   2d59ee233852a84c419b7ee7170841c5
#
_cell.length_a   1.000
_cell.length_b   1.000
_cell.length_c   1.000
_cell.angle_alpha   90.00
_cell.angle_beta   90.00
_cell.angle_gamma   90.00
#
_symmetry.space_group_name_H-M   'P 1'
#
loop_
_entity.id
_entity.type
_entity.pdbx_description
1 polymer ?
#
loop_
_entity_poly.entity_id
_entity_poly.type
_entity_poly.pdbx_seq_one_letter_code
_entity_poly.pdbx_strand_id
1 'polypeptide(L)'
;MAIQHRRERQRAERHRLILDTAREIAETEGWDAVTTRRLAERIEYSQPVLYSHFAGKDEIVAAVALEGFGELTASLRADGADPSARLAAVAHGYLRFAADHPAVYAAMFTMDTALTFADAESPEPLRAAFEVLREAVGGHGGEPDLESRTELFWSTLHGLATLTAANRLRPTHAEQRLSLLITQLTT
;
A
#
# COMPACT_ATOMS: atom_id res chain seq x y z
N MET A 1 11.61 -10.56 -33.75
CA MET A 1 11.26 -9.39 -32.91
C MET A 1 9.75 -9.30 -32.68
N ALA A 2 8.86 -9.21 -33.67
CA ALA A 2 7.39 -9.06 -33.47
C ALA A 2 6.73 -10.20 -32.66
N ILE A 3 7.14 -11.45 -32.86
CA ILE A 3 6.57 -12.63 -32.14
C ILE A 3 6.95 -12.61 -30.66
N GLN A 4 8.19 -12.21 -30.35
CA GLN A 4 8.68 -12.13 -28.97
C GLN A 4 7.96 -11.03 -28.19
N HIS A 5 7.83 -9.82 -28.73
CA HIS A 5 7.05 -8.73 -28.13
C HIS A 5 5.57 -9.07 -27.93
N ARG A 6 4.98 -9.87 -28.83
CA ARG A 6 3.60 -10.34 -28.66
C ARG A 6 3.48 -11.31 -27.48
N ARG A 7 4.43 -12.24 -27.32
CA ARG A 7 4.45 -13.20 -26.20
C ARG A 7 4.67 -12.47 -24.86
N GLU A 8 5.55 -11.49 -24.82
CA GLU A 8 5.81 -10.68 -23.62
C GLU A 8 4.57 -9.88 -23.22
N ARG A 9 3.89 -9.23 -24.16
CA ARG A 9 2.64 -8.53 -23.87
C ARG A 9 1.56 -9.48 -23.33
N GLN A 10 1.35 -10.62 -23.97
CA GLN A 10 0.38 -11.61 -23.51
C GLN A 10 0.72 -12.18 -22.12
N ARG A 11 2.02 -12.28 -21.79
CA ARG A 11 2.46 -12.67 -20.44
C ARG A 11 2.13 -11.57 -19.42
N ALA A 12 2.44 -10.32 -19.74
CA ALA A 12 2.13 -9.17 -18.88
C ALA A 12 0.62 -8.99 -18.67
N GLU A 13 -0.19 -9.14 -19.71
CA GLU A 13 -1.65 -9.08 -19.61
C GLU A 13 -2.21 -10.16 -18.69
N ARG A 14 -1.70 -11.40 -18.79
CA ARG A 14 -2.10 -12.49 -17.90
C ARG A 14 -1.65 -12.27 -16.45
N HIS A 15 -0.43 -11.79 -16.27
CA HIS A 15 0.09 -11.45 -14.94
C HIS A 15 -0.82 -10.43 -14.26
N ARG A 16 -1.16 -9.34 -14.97
CA ARG A 16 -2.08 -8.32 -14.46
C ARG A 16 -3.47 -8.89 -14.17
N LEU A 17 -4.05 -9.69 -15.07
CA LEU A 17 -5.35 -10.30 -14.86
C LEU A 17 -5.40 -11.16 -13.58
N ILE A 18 -4.33 -11.89 -13.27
CA ILE A 18 -4.23 -12.68 -12.03
C ILE A 18 -4.25 -11.75 -10.81
N LEU A 19 -3.47 -10.65 -10.82
CA LEU A 19 -3.42 -9.70 -9.71
C LEU A 19 -4.74 -8.96 -9.51
N ASP A 20 -5.34 -8.45 -10.59
CA ASP A 20 -6.63 -7.75 -10.54
C ASP A 20 -7.73 -8.66 -9.97
N THR A 21 -7.76 -9.94 -10.41
CA THR A 21 -8.72 -10.93 -9.92
C THR A 21 -8.46 -11.27 -8.45
N ALA A 22 -7.20 -11.39 -8.04
CA ALA A 22 -6.86 -11.66 -6.64
C ALA A 22 -7.30 -10.50 -5.74
N ARG A 23 -7.07 -9.25 -6.16
CA ARG A 23 -7.55 -8.05 -5.45
C ARG A 23 -9.07 -8.02 -5.35
N GLU A 24 -9.79 -8.24 -6.46
CA GLU A 24 -11.26 -8.27 -6.47
C GLU A 24 -11.81 -9.27 -5.45
N ILE A 25 -11.29 -10.50 -5.43
CA ILE A 25 -11.69 -11.52 -4.48
C ILE A 25 -11.32 -11.11 -3.05
N ALA A 26 -10.12 -10.58 -2.83
CA ALA A 26 -9.66 -10.17 -1.52
C ALA A 26 -10.48 -9.01 -0.94
N GLU A 27 -10.84 -8.01 -1.75
CA GLU A 27 -11.66 -6.86 -1.33
C GLU A 27 -13.12 -7.25 -1.02
N THR A 28 -13.67 -8.24 -1.73
CA THR A 28 -15.07 -8.65 -1.56
C THR A 28 -15.26 -9.75 -0.53
N GLU A 29 -14.30 -10.67 -0.37
CA GLU A 29 -14.47 -11.89 0.41
C GLU A 29 -13.28 -12.16 1.37
N GLY A 30 -12.27 -11.31 1.35
CA GLY A 30 -11.07 -11.45 2.15
C GLY A 30 -9.99 -12.36 1.52
N TRP A 31 -8.77 -12.22 2.03
CA TRP A 31 -7.62 -12.97 1.52
C TRP A 31 -7.73 -14.48 1.70
N ASP A 32 -8.51 -14.98 2.65
CA ASP A 32 -8.71 -16.43 2.84
C ASP A 32 -9.45 -17.06 1.65
N ALA A 33 -10.27 -16.28 0.96
CA ALA A 33 -10.97 -16.71 -0.25
C ALA A 33 -10.07 -16.76 -1.49
N VAL A 34 -8.91 -16.12 -1.47
CA VAL A 34 -7.93 -16.12 -2.58
C VAL A 34 -7.13 -17.43 -2.54
N THR A 35 -7.41 -18.31 -3.48
CA THR A 35 -6.67 -19.57 -3.71
C THR A 35 -6.28 -19.70 -5.18
N THR A 36 -5.17 -20.38 -5.45
CA THR A 36 -4.70 -20.61 -6.84
C THR A 36 -5.75 -21.33 -7.68
N ARG A 37 -6.51 -22.26 -7.08
CA ARG A 37 -7.61 -22.94 -7.74
C ARG A 37 -8.72 -21.95 -8.13
N ARG A 38 -9.18 -21.15 -7.19
CA ARG A 38 -10.25 -20.18 -7.41
C ARG A 38 -9.88 -19.11 -8.44
N LEU A 39 -8.64 -18.63 -8.37
CA LEU A 39 -8.10 -17.71 -9.37
C LEU A 39 -8.15 -18.35 -10.78
N ALA A 40 -7.62 -19.57 -10.92
CA ALA A 40 -7.61 -20.27 -12.19
C ALA A 40 -9.02 -20.45 -12.75
N GLU A 41 -10.01 -20.86 -11.92
CA GLU A 41 -11.43 -20.97 -12.29
C GLU A 41 -12.01 -19.61 -12.72
N ARG A 42 -11.71 -18.52 -11.99
CA ARG A 42 -12.27 -17.19 -12.26
C ARG A 42 -11.76 -16.56 -13.56
N ILE A 43 -10.48 -16.77 -13.88
CA ILE A 43 -9.84 -16.23 -15.11
C ILE A 43 -9.89 -17.21 -16.29
N GLU A 44 -10.55 -18.37 -16.13
CA GLU A 44 -10.67 -19.41 -17.15
C GLU A 44 -9.32 -19.96 -17.67
N TYR A 45 -8.32 -20.04 -16.79
CA TYR A 45 -7.02 -20.64 -17.09
C TYR A 45 -6.78 -21.91 -16.25
N SER A 46 -5.86 -22.75 -16.72
CA SER A 46 -5.43 -23.90 -15.92
C SER A 46 -4.49 -23.49 -14.79
N GLN A 47 -4.50 -24.22 -13.67
CA GLN A 47 -3.56 -23.98 -12.56
C GLN A 47 -2.08 -23.99 -12.99
N PRO A 48 -1.59 -24.86 -13.90
CA PRO A 48 -0.23 -24.79 -14.40
C PRO A 48 0.13 -23.45 -15.04
N VAL A 49 -0.82 -22.79 -15.71
CA VAL A 49 -0.60 -21.45 -16.27
C VAL A 49 -0.42 -20.44 -15.14
N LEU A 50 -1.20 -20.53 -14.09
CA LEU A 50 -1.07 -19.66 -12.91
C LEU A 50 0.30 -19.84 -12.25
N TYR A 51 0.73 -21.10 -12.03
CA TYR A 51 2.06 -21.40 -11.47
C TYR A 51 3.23 -20.97 -12.36
N SER A 52 3.01 -20.74 -13.66
CA SER A 52 4.03 -20.15 -14.54
C SER A 52 4.24 -18.64 -14.31
N HIS A 53 3.33 -18.00 -13.57
CA HIS A 53 3.38 -16.56 -13.22
C HIS A 53 3.73 -16.33 -11.75
N PHE A 54 3.23 -17.17 -10.84
CA PHE A 54 3.39 -17.04 -9.39
C PHE A 54 3.59 -18.42 -8.77
N ALA A 55 4.60 -18.58 -7.92
CA ALA A 55 4.88 -19.84 -7.25
C ALA A 55 3.77 -20.25 -6.26
N GLY A 56 2.99 -19.29 -5.78
CA GLY A 56 1.88 -19.53 -4.86
C GLY A 56 1.15 -18.25 -4.47
N LYS A 57 0.26 -18.38 -3.48
CA LYS A 57 -0.52 -17.26 -2.94
C LYS A 57 0.36 -16.16 -2.37
N ASP A 58 1.42 -16.51 -1.65
CA ASP A 58 2.29 -15.55 -0.97
C ASP A 58 2.99 -14.61 -1.98
N GLU A 59 3.38 -15.14 -3.14
CA GLU A 59 3.96 -14.32 -4.22
C GLU A 59 2.91 -13.38 -4.84
N ILE A 60 1.64 -13.81 -4.95
CA ILE A 60 0.53 -12.97 -5.39
C ILE A 60 0.28 -11.85 -4.37
N VAL A 61 0.25 -12.17 -3.07
CA VAL A 61 0.08 -11.19 -2.00
C VAL A 61 1.22 -10.17 -2.03
N ALA A 62 2.47 -10.62 -2.16
CA ALA A 62 3.63 -9.74 -2.26
C ALA A 62 3.56 -8.81 -3.49
N ALA A 63 3.12 -9.33 -4.65
CA ALA A 63 2.95 -8.53 -5.85
C ALA A 63 1.84 -7.48 -5.70
N VAL A 64 0.69 -7.85 -5.10
CA VAL A 64 -0.40 -6.90 -4.78
C VAL A 64 0.08 -5.84 -3.79
N ALA A 65 0.88 -6.22 -2.78
CA ALA A 65 1.46 -5.27 -1.85
C ALA A 65 2.38 -4.25 -2.54
N LEU A 66 3.24 -4.70 -3.47
CA LEU A 66 4.12 -3.81 -4.24
C LEU A 66 3.35 -2.82 -5.12
N GLU A 67 2.30 -3.28 -5.80
CA GLU A 67 1.39 -2.39 -6.55
C GLU A 67 0.72 -1.39 -5.60
N GLY A 68 0.23 -1.85 -4.44
CA GLY A 68 -0.40 -1.03 -3.41
C GLY A 68 0.52 0.09 -2.90
N PHE A 69 1.81 -0.17 -2.69
CA PHE A 69 2.78 0.88 -2.34
C PHE A 69 2.94 1.93 -3.44
N GLY A 70 2.93 1.51 -4.71
CA GLY A 70 2.95 2.43 -5.85
C GLY A 70 1.69 3.31 -5.92
N GLU A 71 0.51 2.72 -5.71
CA GLU A 71 -0.77 3.43 -5.68
C GLU A 71 -0.86 4.40 -4.49
N LEU A 72 -0.42 3.95 -3.30
CA LEU A 72 -0.33 4.80 -2.12
C LEU A 72 0.56 6.01 -2.42
N THR A 73 1.78 5.79 -2.91
CA THR A 73 2.72 6.85 -3.28
C THR A 73 2.08 7.85 -4.24
N ALA A 74 1.40 7.38 -5.28
CA ALA A 74 0.72 8.23 -6.25
C ALA A 74 -0.41 9.05 -5.61
N SER A 75 -1.17 8.46 -4.68
CA SER A 75 -2.28 9.11 -3.99
C SER A 75 -1.83 10.15 -2.96
N LEU A 76 -0.61 10.02 -2.42
CA LEU A 76 -0.06 10.94 -1.41
C LEU A 76 0.70 12.13 -2.00
N ARG A 77 1.08 12.08 -3.28
CA ARG A 77 1.77 13.20 -3.94
C ARG A 77 0.81 14.38 -4.08
N ALA A 78 1.07 15.43 -3.29
CA ALA A 78 0.34 16.69 -3.36
C ALA A 78 1.28 17.79 -3.89
N ASP A 79 0.88 18.44 -4.99
CA ASP A 79 1.65 19.54 -5.57
C ASP A 79 1.38 20.85 -4.83
N GLY A 80 2.43 21.64 -4.61
CA GLY A 80 2.39 23.08 -4.38
C GLY A 80 1.81 23.61 -3.06
N ALA A 81 1.47 22.78 -2.10
CA ALA A 81 0.96 23.22 -0.80
C ALA A 81 2.09 23.74 0.11
N ASP A 82 1.74 24.63 1.03
CA ASP A 82 2.63 24.95 2.15
C ASP A 82 2.92 23.67 2.98
N PRO A 83 4.01 23.63 3.77
CA PRO A 83 4.39 22.41 4.49
C PRO A 83 3.28 21.82 5.37
N SER A 84 2.55 22.65 6.13
CA SER A 84 1.47 22.16 7.01
C SER A 84 0.30 21.58 6.23
N ALA A 85 -0.08 22.22 5.12
CA ALA A 85 -1.11 21.73 4.23
C ALA A 85 -0.69 20.42 3.54
N ARG A 86 0.61 20.28 3.20
CA ARG A 86 1.15 19.03 2.64
C ARG A 86 1.08 17.89 3.66
N LEU A 87 1.53 18.12 4.89
CA LEU A 87 1.46 17.12 5.98
C LEU A 87 0.02 16.66 6.21
N ALA A 88 -0.93 17.60 6.24
CA ALA A 88 -2.35 17.30 6.37
C ALA A 88 -2.88 16.48 5.19
N ALA A 89 -2.55 16.86 3.96
CA ALA A 89 -2.98 16.16 2.75
C ALA A 89 -2.45 14.71 2.70
N VAL A 90 -1.18 14.50 3.05
CA VAL A 90 -0.57 13.18 3.15
C VAL A 90 -1.26 12.35 4.23
N ALA A 91 -1.51 12.90 5.41
CA ALA A 91 -2.19 12.19 6.49
C ALA A 91 -3.62 11.75 6.11
N HIS A 92 -4.41 12.65 5.53
CA HIS A 92 -5.76 12.32 5.04
C HIS A 92 -5.73 11.31 3.89
N GLY A 93 -4.80 11.47 2.94
CA GLY A 93 -4.61 10.56 1.82
C GLY A 93 -4.30 9.14 2.28
N TYR A 94 -3.39 9.00 3.24
CA TYR A 94 -3.01 7.70 3.82
C TYR A 94 -4.21 6.98 4.46
N LEU A 95 -4.95 7.69 5.32
CA LEU A 95 -6.11 7.11 6.01
C LEU A 95 -7.24 6.76 5.04
N ARG A 96 -7.45 7.59 4.02
CA ARG A 96 -8.42 7.32 2.96
C ARG A 96 -8.02 6.10 2.14
N PHE A 97 -6.76 5.99 1.71
CA PHE A 97 -6.26 4.82 0.99
C PHE A 97 -6.51 3.53 1.78
N ALA A 98 -6.19 3.52 3.08
CA ALA A 98 -6.43 2.36 3.94
C ALA A 98 -7.91 2.00 4.06
N ALA A 99 -8.81 2.98 4.05
CA ALA A 99 -10.25 2.77 4.12
C ALA A 99 -10.84 2.29 2.78
N ASP A 100 -10.35 2.84 1.66
CA ASP A 100 -10.87 2.54 0.32
C ASP A 100 -10.35 1.20 -0.22
N HIS A 101 -9.16 0.73 0.24
CA HIS A 101 -8.48 -0.47 -0.23
C HIS A 101 -8.04 -1.39 0.93
N PRO A 102 -8.98 -1.88 1.77
CA PRO A 102 -8.64 -2.60 2.99
C PRO A 102 -7.88 -3.92 2.74
N ALA A 103 -8.18 -4.66 1.67
CA ALA A 103 -7.46 -5.88 1.35
C ALA A 103 -6.05 -5.61 0.80
N VAL A 104 -5.88 -4.58 -0.02
CA VAL A 104 -4.54 -4.14 -0.48
C VAL A 104 -3.72 -3.67 0.72
N TYR A 105 -4.31 -2.87 1.60
CA TYR A 105 -3.66 -2.39 2.82
C TYR A 105 -3.23 -3.54 3.74
N ALA A 106 -4.07 -4.59 3.86
CA ALA A 106 -3.71 -5.80 4.59
C ALA A 106 -2.52 -6.52 3.97
N ALA A 107 -2.47 -6.67 2.64
CA ALA A 107 -1.34 -7.26 1.92
C ALA A 107 -0.04 -6.47 2.16
N MET A 108 -0.12 -5.14 2.21
CA MET A 108 1.03 -4.26 2.42
C MET A 108 1.63 -4.37 3.83
N PHE A 109 0.82 -4.53 4.88
CA PHE A 109 1.25 -4.28 6.25
C PHE A 109 0.93 -5.37 7.27
N THR A 110 -0.04 -6.23 7.02
CA THR A 110 -0.53 -7.18 8.02
C THR A 110 -0.39 -8.65 7.64
N MET A 111 -0.23 -8.94 6.36
CA MET A 111 0.02 -10.29 5.88
C MET A 111 1.52 -10.61 5.93
N ASP A 112 1.85 -11.87 6.18
CA ASP A 112 3.22 -12.33 6.11
C ASP A 112 3.66 -12.40 4.64
N THR A 113 4.58 -11.51 4.29
CA THR A 113 5.18 -11.44 2.95
C THR A 113 6.70 -11.43 3.08
N ALA A 114 7.40 -11.92 2.08
CA ALA A 114 8.87 -11.88 2.03
C ALA A 114 9.44 -10.46 1.76
N LEU A 115 8.62 -9.41 1.86
CA LEU A 115 9.06 -8.03 1.64
C LEU A 115 9.85 -7.54 2.85
N THR A 116 11.06 -7.04 2.60
CA THR A 116 11.91 -6.41 3.62
C THR A 116 11.62 -4.93 3.70
N PHE A 117 11.49 -4.40 4.94
CA PHE A 117 11.27 -2.99 5.23
C PHE A 117 12.51 -2.40 5.91
N ALA A 118 12.69 -1.09 5.78
CA ALA A 118 13.75 -0.33 6.45
C ALA A 118 15.18 -0.85 6.12
N ASP A 119 15.38 -1.36 4.92
CA ASP A 119 16.65 -1.88 4.42
C ASP A 119 17.01 -1.21 3.08
N ALA A 120 18.32 -1.11 2.80
CA ALA A 120 18.82 -0.62 1.51
C ALA A 120 18.32 -1.49 0.32
N GLU A 121 18.09 -2.78 0.56
CA GLU A 121 17.56 -3.74 -0.40
C GLU A 121 16.03 -3.77 -0.49
N SER A 122 15.33 -2.91 0.27
CA SER A 122 13.87 -2.81 0.19
C SER A 122 13.43 -2.46 -1.23
N PRO A 123 12.34 -3.06 -1.76
CA PRO A 123 11.81 -2.74 -3.08
C PRO A 123 11.56 -1.24 -3.27
N GLU A 124 11.79 -0.75 -4.48
CA GLU A 124 11.64 0.67 -4.82
C GLU A 124 10.27 1.26 -4.42
N PRO A 125 9.10 0.59 -4.65
CA PRO A 125 7.81 1.14 -4.25
C PRO A 125 7.68 1.41 -2.75
N LEU A 126 8.30 0.58 -1.90
CA LEU A 126 8.30 0.78 -0.45
C LEU A 126 9.13 2.01 -0.07
N ARG A 127 10.32 2.13 -0.67
CA ARG A 127 11.20 3.29 -0.43
C ARG A 127 10.55 4.59 -0.90
N ALA A 128 9.90 4.56 -2.07
CA ALA A 128 9.18 5.72 -2.61
C ALA A 128 8.01 6.15 -1.71
N ALA A 129 7.25 5.20 -1.16
CA ALA A 129 6.17 5.51 -0.22
C ALA A 129 6.69 6.15 1.08
N PHE A 130 7.79 5.62 1.63
CA PHE A 130 8.42 6.21 2.81
C PHE A 130 8.98 7.61 2.53
N GLU A 131 9.56 7.83 1.35
CA GLU A 131 10.11 9.13 0.96
C GLU A 131 9.04 10.23 0.90
N VAL A 132 7.83 9.93 0.41
CA VAL A 132 6.71 10.89 0.41
C VAL A 132 6.33 11.30 1.83
N LEU A 133 6.33 10.36 2.79
CA LEU A 133 6.11 10.67 4.20
C LEU A 133 7.25 11.53 4.77
N ARG A 134 8.49 11.19 4.44
CA ARG A 134 9.68 11.92 4.87
C ARG A 134 9.70 13.35 4.35
N GLU A 135 9.36 13.55 3.09
CA GLU A 135 9.23 14.90 2.49
C GLU A 135 8.13 15.72 3.17
N ALA A 136 7.00 15.09 3.53
CA ALA A 136 5.92 15.79 4.22
C ALA A 136 6.30 16.23 5.63
N VAL A 137 7.05 15.41 6.37
CA VAL A 137 7.56 15.71 7.72
C VAL A 137 8.72 16.71 7.69
N GLY A 138 9.62 16.60 6.70
CA GLY A 138 10.85 17.39 6.60
C GLY A 138 10.64 18.89 6.41
N GLY A 139 9.45 19.32 5.96
CA GLY A 139 9.11 20.75 5.86
C GLY A 139 8.94 21.48 7.19
N HIS A 140 9.03 20.81 8.33
CA HIS A 140 8.64 21.31 9.67
C HIS A 140 9.73 21.33 10.73
N GLY A 141 11.00 21.11 10.41
CA GLY A 141 12.03 21.18 11.42
C GLY A 141 13.41 20.70 10.99
N GLY A 142 14.39 20.97 11.80
CA GLY A 142 15.77 20.63 11.53
C GLY A 142 16.08 19.13 11.56
N GLU A 143 17.04 18.78 10.80
CA GLU A 143 17.44 17.47 10.29
C GLU A 143 17.76 16.32 11.27
N PRO A 144 18.20 16.52 12.55
CA PRO A 144 18.83 15.41 13.29
C PRO A 144 17.90 14.22 13.53
N ASP A 145 16.57 14.44 13.54
CA ASP A 145 15.58 13.42 13.93
C ASP A 145 14.54 13.10 12.83
N LEU A 146 14.80 13.51 11.58
CA LEU A 146 13.82 13.40 10.49
C LEU A 146 13.33 11.97 10.27
N GLU A 147 14.24 11.00 10.24
CA GLU A 147 13.88 9.57 10.07
C GLU A 147 12.96 9.10 11.21
N SER A 148 13.34 9.34 12.46
CA SER A 148 12.54 8.96 13.62
C SER A 148 11.18 9.67 13.66
N ARG A 149 11.12 10.94 13.28
CA ARG A 149 9.86 11.70 13.16
C ARG A 149 8.97 11.11 12.05
N THR A 150 9.55 10.71 10.94
CA THR A 150 8.83 10.07 9.85
C THR A 150 8.27 8.72 10.27
N GLU A 151 9.05 7.91 10.96
CA GLU A 151 8.59 6.63 11.52
C GLU A 151 7.47 6.81 12.54
N LEU A 152 7.57 7.81 13.43
CA LEU A 152 6.50 8.13 14.39
C LEU A 152 5.22 8.59 13.69
N PHE A 153 5.35 9.43 12.66
CA PHE A 153 4.22 9.86 11.85
C PHE A 153 3.55 8.68 11.17
N TRP A 154 4.33 7.86 10.46
CA TRP A 154 3.83 6.64 9.82
C TRP A 154 3.18 5.68 10.82
N SER A 155 3.85 5.37 11.94
CA SER A 155 3.34 4.48 12.99
C SER A 155 2.00 4.98 13.53
N THR A 156 1.84 6.30 13.70
CA THR A 156 0.59 6.89 14.16
C THR A 156 -0.51 6.73 13.11
N LEU A 157 -0.24 7.04 11.84
CA LEU A 157 -1.19 6.86 10.74
C LEU A 157 -1.61 5.39 10.59
N HIS A 158 -0.64 4.48 10.64
CA HIS A 158 -0.90 3.04 10.58
C HIS A 158 -1.77 2.58 11.77
N GLY A 159 -1.45 3.03 12.98
CA GLY A 159 -2.25 2.77 14.17
C GLY A 159 -3.68 3.31 14.07
N LEU A 160 -3.84 4.54 13.56
CA LEU A 160 -5.16 5.12 13.31
C LEU A 160 -5.95 4.32 12.27
N ALA A 161 -5.34 3.94 11.16
CA ALA A 161 -5.97 3.14 10.11
C ALA A 161 -6.45 1.78 10.66
N THR A 162 -5.56 1.02 11.29
CA THR A 162 -5.86 -0.33 11.81
C THR A 162 -6.88 -0.32 12.93
N LEU A 163 -6.78 0.61 13.88
CA LEU A 163 -7.74 0.74 14.98
C LEU A 163 -9.11 1.22 14.50
N THR A 164 -9.15 2.08 13.46
CA THR A 164 -10.41 2.52 12.86
C THR A 164 -11.09 1.37 12.12
N ALA A 165 -10.36 0.61 11.30
CA ALA A 165 -10.89 -0.56 10.61
C ALA A 165 -11.43 -1.62 11.58
N ALA A 166 -10.80 -1.76 12.75
CA ALA A 166 -11.24 -2.66 13.82
C ALA A 166 -12.37 -2.08 14.71
N ASN A 167 -12.93 -0.91 14.38
CA ASN A 167 -13.94 -0.22 15.19
C ASN A 167 -13.52 0.05 16.66
N ARG A 168 -12.23 0.28 16.91
CA ARG A 168 -11.64 0.54 18.22
C ARG A 168 -11.52 2.03 18.57
N LEU A 169 -11.77 2.93 17.60
CA LEU A 169 -11.73 4.38 17.79
C LEU A 169 -13.12 5.00 17.58
N ARG A 170 -13.38 6.10 18.29
CA ARG A 170 -14.62 6.86 18.12
C ARG A 170 -14.60 7.61 16.79
N PRO A 171 -15.54 7.36 15.85
CA PRO A 171 -15.57 8.05 14.55
C PRO A 171 -15.69 9.57 14.68
N THR A 172 -16.46 10.04 15.67
CA THR A 172 -16.72 11.47 15.92
C THR A 172 -15.47 12.31 16.24
N HIS A 173 -14.34 11.66 16.58
CA HIS A 173 -13.09 12.33 16.92
C HIS A 173 -12.00 12.14 15.85
N ALA A 174 -12.35 11.67 14.66
CA ALA A 174 -11.37 11.36 13.61
C ALA A 174 -10.57 12.61 13.20
N GLU A 175 -11.26 13.69 12.84
CA GLU A 175 -10.65 14.95 12.42
C GLU A 175 -9.84 15.60 13.56
N GLN A 176 -10.36 15.56 14.78
CA GLN A 176 -9.67 16.14 15.94
C GLN A 176 -8.34 15.42 16.22
N ARG A 177 -8.31 14.07 16.13
CA ARG A 177 -7.08 13.29 16.32
C ARG A 177 -6.04 13.67 15.27
N LEU A 178 -6.47 13.79 14.01
CA LEU A 178 -5.56 14.12 12.92
C LEU A 178 -5.02 15.55 13.04
N SER A 179 -5.88 16.52 13.40
CA SER A 179 -5.48 17.89 13.68
C SER A 179 -4.44 17.97 14.80
N LEU A 180 -4.62 17.21 15.89
CA LEU A 180 -3.65 17.15 16.99
C LEU A 180 -2.30 16.56 16.53
N LEU A 181 -2.31 15.48 15.75
CA LEU A 181 -1.08 14.90 15.19
C LEU A 181 -0.32 15.91 14.34
N ILE A 182 -1.01 16.60 13.43
CA ILE A 182 -0.41 17.61 12.55
C ILE A 182 0.19 18.74 13.40
N THR A 183 -0.56 19.27 14.38
CA THR A 183 -0.07 20.33 15.27
C THR A 183 1.20 19.92 15.99
N GLN A 184 1.28 18.70 16.53
CA GLN A 184 2.46 18.19 17.22
C GLN A 184 3.71 18.09 16.33
N LEU A 185 3.52 17.83 15.04
CA LEU A 185 4.63 17.71 14.10
C LEU A 185 5.09 19.06 13.52
N THR A 186 4.26 20.09 13.60
CA THR A 186 4.55 21.45 13.08
C THR A 186 5.02 22.43 14.15
N THR A 187 5.06 22.02 15.41
CA THR A 187 5.57 22.80 16.54
C THR A 187 7.01 22.45 16.87
#